data_1216c2028c2daa176fbaee6d5fdf1920
#
_entry.id   1216c2028c2daa176fbaee6d5fdf1920
#
_cell.length_a   1.000
_cell.length_b   1.000
_cell.length_c   1.000
_cell.angle_alpha   90.00
_cell.angle_beta   90.00
_cell.angle_gamma   90.00
#
_symmetry.space_group_name_H-M   'P 1'
#
loop_
_entity.id
_entity.type
_entity.pdbx_description
1 polymer ?
#
loop_
_entity_poly.entity_id
_entity_poly.type
_entity_poly.pdbx_seq_one_letter_code
_entity_poly.pdbx_strand_id
1 'polypeptide(L)'
;MRTSASFVLTRWASAALVSGLLVIAPGTPLHAQEAWSPVADGFPRTAWELSGYETYTRHLEMWDYLEALSGASLDMHLGSYGESWEGRELPFAIFSKPLVSQPWEAWALGRPIVVLAANVHGGERTFREGLLILMRDLATPGTRANALLDRVTVLVVPQINPDGFEASEQGQRGNAWGIDLNRDYVKLEQPALAYYVQNILGAWRPHVFVDSHNGGSRPYNLCYQCNSHYDPAQEITLLCDQEIFPAIDATLEAEGKRAFYYSGGDEESWRGGGYWARIARNYGAFINAIGILFEAPRQDQEAGARAGYLGNLAVLEYTVENAEKVMDLLEAARMETVALGAEPRGEIAVQMEYGPEDYTVDYTIITGGGRRDPTDMPIDTIDVVGGQLMKKPIATKLRPRPWAYLIPRDAVDAVALLRQHGITVEVLTESDSLTVDAYTVAGVSHEEAYNHAAATRVEVGEIVTIERRFPVGTYVVPTAQFLGRLAAHMLEPESDDNVVYWNRMDAWLPRPRPEGEPELPPGWDRNDPRVQRYLERMAAQGPPVVPIFKLMTPRPLPTRLVREVR
;
A
#
# COMPACT_ATOMS: atom_id res chain seq x y z
N MET A 1 87.45 -65.80 32.75
CA MET A 1 88.45 -64.77 33.18
C MET A 1 87.75 -63.54 33.57
N ARG A 2 87.93 -63.20 34.83
CA ARG A 2 87.75 -61.84 35.46
C ARG A 2 86.39 -61.21 35.43
N THR A 3 85.66 -61.29 36.49
CA THR A 3 85.62 -60.52 37.75
C THR A 3 84.88 -59.21 37.61
N SER A 4 83.84 -59.14 38.23
CA SER A 4 83.38 -58.51 39.49
C SER A 4 82.94 -57.05 39.21
N ALA A 5 81.98 -56.47 39.78
CA ALA A 5 81.56 -56.36 41.15
C ALA A 5 80.12 -55.77 41.27
N SER A 6 79.40 -56.17 42.27
CA SER A 6 78.14 -55.65 42.75
C SER A 6 78.28 -54.21 43.24
N PHE A 7 77.34 -53.34 42.97
CA PHE A 7 77.00 -52.25 43.88
C PHE A 7 75.48 -52.10 44.01
N VAL A 8 75.00 -52.27 45.21
CA VAL A 8 73.62 -52.06 45.65
C VAL A 8 73.46 -50.53 45.84
N LEU A 9 72.48 -49.95 45.20
CA LEU A 9 72.02 -48.59 45.52
C LEU A 9 70.51 -48.59 45.69
N THR A 10 70.09 -48.39 46.89
CA THR A 10 68.73 -48.14 47.36
C THR A 10 68.17 -46.92 46.69
N ARG A 11 67.06 -47.13 46.01
CA ARG A 11 66.28 -45.98 45.47
C ARG A 11 65.12 -45.69 46.40
N TRP A 12 65.11 -44.49 46.93
CA TRP A 12 63.98 -43.86 47.58
C TRP A 12 62.97 -43.48 46.51
N ALA A 13 61.70 -43.90 46.59
CA ALA A 13 60.59 -43.46 45.76
C ALA A 13 60.04 -42.13 46.30
N SER A 14 60.31 -41.07 45.65
CA SER A 14 59.65 -39.80 45.90
C SER A 14 58.36 -39.74 45.05
N ALA A 15 57.22 -39.81 45.73
CA ALA A 15 55.91 -39.58 45.15
C ALA A 15 55.79 -38.08 44.86
N ALA A 16 55.83 -37.71 43.60
CA ALA A 16 55.51 -36.35 43.16
C ALA A 16 53.99 -36.27 42.98
N LEU A 17 53.29 -35.55 43.87
CA LEU A 17 51.92 -35.09 43.65
C LEU A 17 51.92 -34.05 42.52
N VAL A 18 51.42 -34.42 41.36
CA VAL A 18 51.09 -33.47 40.30
C VAL A 18 49.72 -32.87 40.64
N SER A 19 49.71 -31.70 41.29
CA SER A 19 48.51 -30.86 41.42
C SER A 19 48.26 -30.23 40.05
N GLY A 20 47.30 -30.82 39.29
CA GLY A 20 46.77 -30.20 38.08
C GLY A 20 45.97 -28.96 38.45
N LEU A 21 46.55 -27.78 38.24
CA LEU A 21 45.76 -26.52 38.15
C LEU A 21 44.91 -26.62 36.90
N LEU A 22 43.60 -26.83 37.06
CA LEU A 22 42.60 -26.56 36.05
C LEU A 22 42.59 -25.02 35.88
N VAL A 23 43.26 -24.50 34.86
CA VAL A 23 43.06 -23.13 34.41
C VAL A 23 41.71 -23.12 33.71
N ILE A 24 40.65 -22.75 34.44
CA ILE A 24 39.40 -22.33 33.86
C ILE A 24 39.72 -21.04 33.16
N ALA A 25 39.87 -21.09 31.83
CA ALA A 25 39.86 -19.87 31.00
C ALA A 25 38.56 -19.12 31.35
N PRO A 26 38.62 -17.83 31.71
CA PRO A 26 37.40 -17.04 31.82
C PRO A 26 36.69 -17.17 30.48
N GLY A 27 35.48 -17.78 30.52
CA GLY A 27 34.59 -17.74 29.36
C GLY A 27 34.53 -16.28 28.93
N THR A 28 34.82 -16.01 27.68
CA THR A 28 34.50 -14.72 27.05
C THR A 28 33.07 -14.42 27.45
N PRO A 29 32.77 -13.28 28.12
CA PRO A 29 31.39 -12.91 28.36
C PRO A 29 30.73 -12.95 26.98
N LEU A 30 29.63 -13.70 26.82
CA LEU A 30 28.68 -13.44 25.78
C LEU A 30 28.44 -11.92 25.88
N HIS A 31 28.98 -11.16 24.95
CA HIS A 31 28.53 -9.78 24.79
C HIS A 31 27.02 -9.87 24.60
N ALA A 32 26.27 -9.58 25.65
CA ALA A 32 24.89 -9.21 25.48
C ALA A 32 24.95 -8.03 24.50
N GLN A 33 24.53 -8.29 23.27
CA GLN A 33 24.46 -7.29 22.23
C GLN A 33 23.61 -6.17 22.81
N GLU A 34 24.21 -4.99 22.99
CA GLU A 34 23.50 -3.85 23.56
C GLU A 34 22.27 -3.60 22.69
N ALA A 35 21.08 -3.68 23.26
CA ALA A 35 19.85 -3.48 22.51
C ALA A 35 19.91 -2.10 21.86
N TRP A 36 19.73 -2.04 20.54
CA TRP A 36 19.75 -0.79 19.77
C TRP A 36 18.58 0.15 20.12
N SER A 37 17.60 -0.31 20.91
CA SER A 37 16.59 0.47 21.60
C SER A 37 16.56 0.05 23.07
N PRO A 38 17.11 0.86 24.00
CA PRO A 38 17.09 0.58 25.42
C PRO A 38 15.64 0.45 25.94
N VAL A 39 15.39 -0.57 26.77
CA VAL A 39 14.09 -0.77 27.38
C VAL A 39 14.07 -0.08 28.74
N ALA A 40 13.21 0.92 28.88
CA ALA A 40 13.00 1.61 30.15
C ALA A 40 12.30 0.69 31.18
N ASP A 41 12.54 0.94 32.47
CA ASP A 41 11.89 0.19 33.54
C ASP A 41 10.37 0.25 33.43
N GLY A 42 9.72 -0.90 33.51
CA GLY A 42 8.27 -1.03 33.41
C GLY A 42 7.70 -1.15 31.98
N PHE A 43 8.53 -1.05 30.94
CA PHE A 43 8.10 -1.26 29.55
C PHE A 43 8.41 -2.68 29.07
N PRO A 44 7.53 -3.29 28.22
CA PRO A 44 7.71 -4.66 27.78
C PRO A 44 8.77 -4.77 26.65
N ARG A 45 9.33 -5.99 26.52
CA ARG A 45 10.06 -6.44 25.33
C ARG A 45 9.15 -7.24 24.43
N THR A 46 9.38 -7.21 23.12
CA THR A 46 8.71 -8.09 22.17
C THR A 46 9.16 -9.55 22.37
N ALA A 47 8.37 -10.53 21.94
CA ALA A 47 8.77 -11.93 21.95
C ALA A 47 10.03 -12.16 21.09
N TRP A 48 10.18 -11.42 20.00
CA TRP A 48 11.37 -11.44 19.16
C TRP A 48 12.64 -11.01 19.90
N GLU A 49 12.60 -9.92 20.67
CA GLU A 49 13.71 -9.52 21.53
C GLU A 49 14.02 -10.55 22.63
N LEU A 50 12.96 -11.15 23.22
CA LEU A 50 13.12 -12.17 24.27
C LEU A 50 13.71 -13.47 23.74
N SER A 51 13.51 -13.79 22.46
CA SER A 51 14.12 -14.96 21.80
C SER A 51 15.58 -14.71 21.38
N GLY A 52 16.15 -13.53 21.62
CA GLY A 52 17.46 -13.14 21.10
C GLY A 52 17.44 -12.88 19.59
N TYR A 53 16.34 -12.37 19.08
CA TYR A 53 16.09 -12.05 17.66
C TYR A 53 15.97 -13.27 16.73
N GLU A 54 15.68 -14.45 17.29
CA GLU A 54 15.59 -15.70 16.52
C GLU A 54 14.18 -16.00 16.02
N THR A 55 13.14 -15.68 16.83
CA THR A 55 11.76 -16.05 16.55
C THR A 55 10.86 -14.81 16.49
N TYR A 56 10.24 -14.56 15.35
CA TYR A 56 9.30 -13.45 15.17
C TYR A 56 8.12 -13.52 16.15
N THR A 57 7.72 -12.35 16.66
CA THR A 57 6.57 -12.18 17.55
C THR A 57 5.29 -12.69 16.90
N ARG A 58 4.62 -13.70 17.50
CA ARG A 58 3.36 -14.27 16.98
C ARG A 58 2.19 -13.31 17.22
N HIS A 59 1.05 -13.55 16.56
CA HIS A 59 -0.11 -12.65 16.63
C HIS A 59 -0.61 -12.44 18.07
N LEU A 60 -0.77 -13.50 18.85
CA LEU A 60 -1.22 -13.39 20.25
C LEU A 60 -0.15 -12.73 21.14
N GLU A 61 1.13 -13.08 20.94
CA GLU A 61 2.25 -12.46 21.67
C GLU A 61 2.34 -10.96 21.35
N MET A 62 1.99 -10.55 20.13
CA MET A 62 1.90 -9.13 19.76
C MET A 62 0.77 -8.46 20.53
N TRP A 63 -0.42 -9.07 20.67
CA TRP A 63 -1.50 -8.52 21.46
C TRP A 63 -1.11 -8.37 22.92
N ASP A 64 -0.53 -9.41 23.55
CA ASP A 64 -0.02 -9.37 24.93
C ASP A 64 0.99 -8.21 25.11
N TYR A 65 1.91 -8.04 24.13
CA TYR A 65 2.86 -6.95 24.12
C TYR A 65 2.19 -5.58 24.02
N LEU A 66 1.22 -5.40 23.11
CA LEU A 66 0.52 -4.14 22.91
C LEU A 66 -0.35 -3.76 24.11
N GLU A 67 -1.01 -4.71 24.74
CA GLU A 67 -1.78 -4.50 25.97
C GLU A 67 -0.88 -4.07 27.12
N ALA A 68 0.25 -4.77 27.32
CA ALA A 68 1.23 -4.41 28.33
C ALA A 68 1.82 -3.00 28.07
N LEU A 69 2.11 -2.68 26.80
CA LEU A 69 2.63 -1.38 26.40
C LEU A 69 1.61 -0.25 26.65
N SER A 70 0.34 -0.48 26.29
CA SER A 70 -0.75 0.47 26.54
C SER A 70 -0.99 0.68 28.04
N GLY A 71 -0.86 -0.36 28.85
CA GLY A 71 -0.95 -0.27 30.31
C GLY A 71 0.20 0.51 30.96
N ALA A 72 1.37 0.58 30.31
CA ALA A 72 2.56 1.28 30.80
C ALA A 72 2.63 2.75 30.35
N SER A 73 1.88 3.16 29.34
CA SER A 73 1.98 4.48 28.71
C SER A 73 0.72 5.31 28.84
N LEU A 74 0.88 6.62 29.08
CA LEU A 74 -0.21 7.60 29.03
C LEU A 74 -0.36 8.22 27.63
N ASP A 75 0.57 7.96 26.73
CA ASP A 75 0.63 8.55 25.39
C ASP A 75 0.14 7.58 24.30
N MET A 76 -0.40 6.40 24.70
CA MET A 76 -0.85 5.35 23.81
C MET A 76 -2.31 4.97 24.05
N HIS A 77 -3.10 4.88 22.97
CA HIS A 77 -4.43 4.26 22.95
C HIS A 77 -4.40 3.04 22.03
N LEU A 78 -4.78 1.88 22.54
CA LEU A 78 -4.87 0.63 21.80
C LEU A 78 -6.33 0.36 21.39
N GLY A 79 -6.55 -0.05 20.15
CA GLY A 79 -7.86 -0.42 19.63
C GLY A 79 -7.78 -1.53 18.58
N SER A 80 -8.95 -1.95 18.12
CA SER A 80 -9.12 -2.85 16.98
C SER A 80 -9.89 -2.14 15.87
N TYR A 81 -9.49 -2.33 14.61
CA TYR A 81 -10.18 -1.72 13.47
C TYR A 81 -11.05 -2.73 12.69
N GLY A 82 -11.12 -3.99 13.12
CA GLY A 82 -11.93 -5.06 12.52
C GLY A 82 -11.38 -6.45 12.80
N GLU A 83 -11.85 -7.41 12.03
CA GLU A 83 -11.44 -8.82 12.11
C GLU A 83 -11.02 -9.34 10.74
N SER A 84 -10.08 -10.28 10.72
CA SER A 84 -9.65 -11.01 9.53
C SER A 84 -10.68 -12.09 9.13
N TRP A 85 -10.43 -12.80 8.02
CA TRP A 85 -11.26 -13.94 7.61
C TRP A 85 -11.35 -15.06 8.65
N GLU A 86 -10.27 -15.32 9.37
CA GLU A 86 -10.23 -16.35 10.43
C GLU A 86 -10.64 -15.80 11.81
N GLY A 87 -11.20 -14.60 11.87
CA GLY A 87 -11.70 -13.98 13.10
C GLY A 87 -10.61 -13.46 14.04
N ARG A 88 -9.41 -13.18 13.53
CA ARG A 88 -8.35 -12.54 14.32
C ARG A 88 -8.58 -11.04 14.36
N GLU A 89 -8.58 -10.46 15.54
CA GLU A 89 -8.66 -9.00 15.70
C GLU A 89 -7.47 -8.29 15.06
N LEU A 90 -7.75 -7.14 14.45
CA LEU A 90 -6.81 -6.32 13.73
C LEU A 90 -6.41 -5.12 14.58
N PRO A 91 -5.22 -5.13 15.23
CA PRO A 91 -4.83 -4.08 16.15
C PRO A 91 -4.40 -2.80 15.45
N PHE A 92 -4.69 -1.68 16.08
CA PHE A 92 -4.01 -0.42 15.84
C PHE A 92 -3.74 0.31 17.14
N ALA A 93 -2.72 1.13 17.16
CA ALA A 93 -2.42 2.00 18.28
C ALA A 93 -2.30 3.45 17.84
N ILE A 94 -2.73 4.36 18.70
CA ILE A 94 -2.60 5.81 18.51
C ILE A 94 -1.62 6.33 19.53
N PHE A 95 -0.67 7.14 19.10
CA PHE A 95 0.31 7.84 19.93
C PHE A 95 0.19 9.33 19.70
N SER A 96 0.03 10.10 20.80
CA SER A 96 -0.26 11.53 20.68
C SER A 96 -0.17 12.24 22.03
N LYS A 97 0.22 13.51 22.05
CA LYS A 97 0.19 14.40 23.24
C LYS A 97 -0.52 15.72 22.90
N PRO A 98 -1.69 16.02 23.47
CA PRO A 98 -2.48 15.16 24.35
C PRO A 98 -2.95 13.89 23.61
N LEU A 99 -3.21 12.81 24.37
CA LEU A 99 -3.71 11.58 23.82
C LEU A 99 -5.10 11.79 23.20
N VAL A 100 -5.30 11.28 21.98
CA VAL A 100 -6.58 11.25 21.27
C VAL A 100 -7.01 9.81 21.04
N SER A 101 -8.31 9.58 20.92
CA SER A 101 -8.91 8.27 20.67
C SER A 101 -9.81 8.24 19.43
N GLN A 102 -10.13 9.40 18.88
CA GLN A 102 -11.05 9.56 17.75
C GLN A 102 -10.45 10.44 16.65
N PRO A 103 -10.79 10.18 15.37
CA PRO A 103 -10.28 10.97 14.26
C PRO A 103 -10.54 12.47 14.37
N TRP A 104 -11.73 12.86 14.79
CA TRP A 104 -12.11 14.27 14.92
C TRP A 104 -11.31 15.00 16.02
N GLU A 105 -10.85 14.30 17.05
CA GLU A 105 -9.94 14.86 18.07
C GLU A 105 -8.57 15.15 17.46
N ALA A 106 -8.03 14.20 16.65
CA ALA A 106 -6.77 14.39 15.96
C ALA A 106 -6.82 15.54 14.95
N TRP A 107 -7.91 15.68 14.20
CA TRP A 107 -8.09 16.81 13.28
C TRP A 107 -8.17 18.15 14.02
N ALA A 108 -8.81 18.18 15.19
CA ALA A 108 -8.91 19.39 16.01
C ALA A 108 -7.56 19.87 16.54
N LEU A 109 -6.55 19.01 16.63
CA LEU A 109 -5.19 19.39 17.01
C LEU A 109 -4.46 20.20 15.92
N GLY A 110 -4.93 20.16 14.66
CA GLY A 110 -4.36 20.94 13.55
C GLY A 110 -2.91 20.62 13.25
N ARG A 111 -2.51 19.35 13.36
CA ARG A 111 -1.15 18.87 13.13
C ARG A 111 -1.14 17.62 12.25
N PRO A 112 0.02 17.22 11.67
CA PRO A 112 0.07 16.05 10.83
C PRO A 112 -0.41 14.78 11.53
N ILE A 113 -1.07 13.92 10.76
CA ILE A 113 -1.43 12.55 11.14
C ILE A 113 -0.61 11.62 10.26
N VAL A 114 0.13 10.70 10.88
CA VAL A 114 0.97 9.72 10.19
C VAL A 114 0.48 8.32 10.53
N VAL A 115 0.34 7.46 9.52
CA VAL A 115 0.04 6.03 9.68
C VAL A 115 1.27 5.23 9.32
N LEU A 116 1.73 4.37 10.23
CA LEU A 116 2.80 3.41 9.98
C LEU A 116 2.18 2.00 9.97
N ALA A 117 2.26 1.32 8.84
CA ALA A 117 1.67 0.01 8.66
C ALA A 117 2.69 -1.04 8.23
N ALA A 118 2.44 -2.30 8.57
CA ALA A 118 3.28 -3.41 8.17
C ALA A 118 2.48 -4.69 7.96
N ASN A 119 3.15 -5.68 7.34
CA ASN A 119 2.67 -7.05 7.24
C ASN A 119 1.33 -7.21 6.49
N VAL A 120 1.15 -6.46 5.40
CA VAL A 120 0.07 -6.72 4.43
C VAL A 120 0.29 -8.06 3.72
N HIS A 121 1.55 -8.48 3.55
CA HIS A 121 1.92 -9.84 3.18
C HIS A 121 2.39 -10.58 4.43
N GLY A 122 1.69 -11.67 4.79
CA GLY A 122 1.90 -12.36 6.06
C GLY A 122 3.31 -12.93 6.27
N GLY A 123 4.03 -13.29 5.20
CA GLY A 123 5.41 -13.76 5.26
C GLY A 123 6.46 -12.64 5.40
N GLU A 124 6.07 -11.37 5.29
CA GLU A 124 6.97 -10.21 5.32
C GLU A 124 7.00 -9.60 6.73
N ARG A 125 7.97 -10.00 7.53
CA ARG A 125 7.96 -9.83 8.99
C ARG A 125 9.00 -8.86 9.53
N THR A 126 10.09 -8.64 8.77
CA THR A 126 11.30 -7.96 9.25
C THR A 126 11.00 -6.53 9.75
N PHE A 127 10.38 -5.70 8.91
CA PHE A 127 10.08 -4.31 9.29
C PHE A 127 8.98 -4.22 10.36
N ARG A 128 8.11 -5.24 10.45
CA ARG A 128 7.11 -5.32 11.51
C ARG A 128 7.75 -5.38 12.90
N GLU A 129 8.81 -6.17 13.10
CA GLU A 129 9.50 -6.23 14.39
C GLU A 129 10.15 -4.88 14.74
N GLY A 130 10.79 -4.22 13.77
CA GLY A 130 11.29 -2.86 13.96
C GLY A 130 10.19 -1.85 14.33
N LEU A 131 9.01 -2.01 13.73
CA LEU A 131 7.84 -1.18 14.02
C LEU A 131 7.30 -1.41 15.45
N LEU A 132 7.26 -2.66 15.93
CA LEU A 132 6.88 -2.97 17.32
C LEU A 132 7.83 -2.32 18.32
N ILE A 133 9.13 -2.29 18.04
CA ILE A 133 10.12 -1.59 18.88
C ILE A 133 9.90 -0.08 18.82
N LEU A 134 9.64 0.49 17.64
CA LEU A 134 9.31 1.92 17.51
C LEU A 134 8.06 2.29 18.30
N MET A 135 7.03 1.42 18.35
CA MET A 135 5.84 1.62 19.19
C MET A 135 6.21 1.76 20.68
N ARG A 136 7.16 0.95 21.18
CA ARG A 136 7.67 1.10 22.55
C ARG A 136 8.33 2.45 22.75
N ASP A 137 9.14 2.89 21.82
CA ASP A 137 9.83 4.17 21.95
C ASP A 137 8.85 5.35 21.84
N LEU A 138 7.81 5.26 21.00
CA LEU A 138 6.71 6.22 20.98
C LEU A 138 5.95 6.25 22.31
N ALA A 139 5.77 5.11 22.97
CA ALA A 139 5.10 4.97 24.25
C ALA A 139 5.94 5.43 25.46
N THR A 140 7.28 5.42 25.35
CA THR A 140 8.20 5.63 26.46
C THR A 140 8.59 7.12 26.59
N PRO A 141 8.21 7.80 27.69
CA PRO A 141 8.57 9.20 27.91
C PRO A 141 10.07 9.44 27.86
N GLY A 142 10.49 10.51 27.19
CA GLY A 142 11.88 10.95 27.12
C GLY A 142 12.69 10.30 25.99
N THR A 143 12.14 9.39 25.23
CA THR A 143 12.77 8.90 23.99
C THR A 143 12.66 9.93 22.86
N ARG A 144 13.53 9.78 21.86
CA ARG A 144 13.51 10.59 20.62
C ARG A 144 12.16 10.50 19.91
N ALA A 145 11.59 9.31 19.80
CA ALA A 145 10.29 9.09 19.15
C ALA A 145 9.13 9.72 19.95
N ASN A 146 9.09 9.53 21.26
CA ASN A 146 8.04 10.08 22.12
C ASN A 146 8.02 11.61 22.13
N ALA A 147 9.19 12.26 22.00
CA ALA A 147 9.29 13.72 21.93
C ALA A 147 8.60 14.33 20.68
N LEU A 148 8.38 13.54 19.62
CA LEU A 148 7.68 14.01 18.43
C LEU A 148 6.18 14.17 18.64
N LEU A 149 5.59 13.46 19.62
CA LEU A 149 4.14 13.36 19.85
C LEU A 149 3.47 14.68 20.24
N ASP A 150 4.23 15.68 20.63
CA ASP A 150 3.72 17.04 20.86
C ASP A 150 3.33 17.74 19.54
N ARG A 151 3.84 17.26 18.38
CA ARG A 151 3.72 17.90 17.08
C ARG A 151 3.12 17.00 15.98
N VAL A 152 2.91 15.70 16.25
CA VAL A 152 2.33 14.73 15.32
C VAL A 152 1.40 13.78 16.06
N THR A 153 0.37 13.29 15.37
CA THR A 153 -0.42 12.13 15.81
C THR A 153 0.00 10.95 14.97
N VAL A 154 0.43 9.86 15.61
CA VAL A 154 0.92 8.65 14.96
C VAL A 154 -0.06 7.51 15.19
N LEU A 155 -0.55 6.90 14.12
CA LEU A 155 -1.27 5.63 14.17
C LEU A 155 -0.31 4.53 13.70
N VAL A 156 -0.28 3.43 14.42
CA VAL A 156 0.50 2.27 14.03
C VAL A 156 -0.41 1.07 13.83
N VAL A 157 -0.33 0.45 12.66
CA VAL A 157 -1.02 -0.80 12.30
C VAL A 157 0.05 -1.86 12.07
N PRO A 158 0.47 -2.58 13.11
CA PRO A 158 1.64 -3.45 13.03
C PRO A 158 1.40 -4.71 12.19
N GLN A 159 0.13 -5.09 11.97
CA GLN A 159 -0.21 -6.31 11.24
C GLN A 159 -1.56 -6.18 10.53
N ILE A 160 -1.52 -6.11 9.18
CA ILE A 160 -2.74 -6.07 8.36
C ILE A 160 -3.23 -7.50 8.05
N ASN A 161 -2.32 -8.48 7.92
CA ASN A 161 -2.62 -9.84 7.46
C ASN A 161 -2.22 -10.91 8.50
N PRO A 162 -2.94 -11.01 9.62
CA PRO A 162 -2.63 -12.02 10.64
C PRO A 162 -2.86 -13.46 10.12
N ASP A 163 -3.82 -13.70 9.25
CA ASP A 163 -4.10 -15.03 8.71
C ASP A 163 -2.93 -15.53 7.85
N GLY A 164 -2.41 -14.68 6.97
CA GLY A 164 -1.22 -14.99 6.19
C GLY A 164 0.03 -15.14 7.05
N PHE A 165 0.15 -14.37 8.14
CA PHE A 165 1.26 -14.49 9.08
C PHE A 165 1.24 -15.83 9.81
N GLU A 166 0.07 -16.28 10.28
CA GLU A 166 -0.12 -17.50 11.06
C GLU A 166 -0.26 -18.77 10.21
N ALA A 167 -0.33 -18.65 8.87
CA ALA A 167 -0.56 -19.78 7.96
C ALA A 167 0.52 -20.86 8.01
N SER A 168 1.76 -20.52 8.38
CA SER A 168 2.89 -21.43 8.55
C SER A 168 4.00 -20.77 9.38
N GLU A 169 5.07 -21.48 9.67
CA GLU A 169 6.25 -20.91 10.32
C GLU A 169 6.87 -19.76 9.52
N GLN A 170 6.82 -19.83 8.19
CA GLN A 170 7.33 -18.79 7.28
C GLN A 170 6.28 -17.73 6.94
N GLY A 171 5.00 -17.96 7.30
CA GLY A 171 3.86 -17.21 6.80
C GLY A 171 3.61 -17.47 5.32
N GLN A 172 2.62 -16.80 4.77
CA GLN A 172 2.35 -16.77 3.33
C GLN A 172 2.09 -15.34 2.87
N ARG A 173 2.22 -15.09 1.57
CA ARG A 173 2.01 -13.75 1.00
C ARG A 173 0.54 -13.30 1.14
N GLY A 174 -0.38 -14.15 0.70
CA GLY A 174 -1.81 -13.86 0.72
C GLY A 174 -2.44 -14.02 2.11
N ASN A 175 -3.74 -13.74 2.20
CA ASN A 175 -4.56 -13.98 3.38
C ASN A 175 -4.95 -15.48 3.50
N ALA A 176 -5.94 -15.80 4.36
CA ALA A 176 -6.47 -17.16 4.52
C ALA A 176 -6.88 -17.85 3.20
N TRP A 177 -7.29 -17.09 2.20
CA TRP A 177 -7.68 -17.57 0.87
C TRP A 177 -6.56 -17.49 -0.18
N GLY A 178 -5.34 -17.12 0.21
CA GLY A 178 -4.21 -16.93 -0.69
C GLY A 178 -4.28 -15.64 -1.52
N ILE A 179 -5.21 -14.74 -1.21
CA ILE A 179 -5.40 -13.46 -1.92
C ILE A 179 -4.38 -12.44 -1.45
N ASP A 180 -3.67 -11.82 -2.38
CA ASP A 180 -2.74 -10.73 -2.14
C ASP A 180 -3.49 -9.44 -1.75
N LEU A 181 -3.39 -9.04 -0.49
CA LEU A 181 -4.05 -7.84 0.02
C LEU A 181 -3.51 -6.55 -0.59
N ASN A 182 -2.24 -6.53 -1.04
CA ASN A 182 -1.69 -5.38 -1.77
C ASN A 182 -2.11 -5.34 -3.25
N ARG A 183 -3.22 -6.00 -3.58
CA ARG A 183 -3.96 -5.91 -4.85
C ARG A 183 -5.44 -5.59 -4.61
N ASP A 184 -5.79 -5.19 -3.38
CA ASP A 184 -7.18 -5.04 -2.95
C ASP A 184 -7.56 -3.60 -2.57
N TYR A 185 -6.63 -2.64 -2.60
CA TYR A 185 -6.88 -1.25 -2.15
C TYR A 185 -8.00 -0.53 -2.91
N VAL A 186 -8.31 -0.92 -4.15
CA VAL A 186 -9.40 -0.33 -4.93
C VAL A 186 -10.66 -1.20 -4.94
N LYS A 187 -10.53 -2.54 -5.00
CA LYS A 187 -11.70 -3.43 -5.09
C LYS A 187 -12.34 -3.77 -3.73
N LEU A 188 -11.60 -3.64 -2.61
CA LEU A 188 -12.05 -3.80 -1.23
C LEU A 188 -12.87 -5.08 -0.97
N GLU A 189 -12.40 -6.22 -1.46
CA GLU A 189 -13.07 -7.51 -1.33
C GLU A 189 -12.63 -8.30 -0.09
N GLN A 190 -11.48 -7.94 0.47
CA GLN A 190 -10.88 -8.64 1.60
C GLN A 190 -11.15 -7.88 2.90
N PRO A 191 -11.82 -8.49 3.91
CA PRO A 191 -12.26 -7.78 5.11
C PRO A 191 -11.16 -6.99 5.80
N ALA A 192 -10.00 -7.61 6.04
CA ALA A 192 -8.89 -6.95 6.74
C ALA A 192 -8.46 -5.66 6.05
N LEU A 193 -8.36 -5.67 4.71
CA LEU A 193 -7.97 -4.49 3.95
C LEU A 193 -9.12 -3.50 3.81
N ALA A 194 -10.35 -3.97 3.60
CA ALA A 194 -11.52 -3.10 3.55
C ALA A 194 -11.68 -2.30 4.85
N TYR A 195 -11.52 -2.96 6.02
CA TYR A 195 -11.52 -2.27 7.32
C TYR A 195 -10.35 -1.30 7.46
N TYR A 196 -9.14 -1.67 7.01
CA TYR A 196 -7.98 -0.78 7.03
C TYR A 196 -8.22 0.48 6.20
N VAL A 197 -8.72 0.33 4.98
CA VAL A 197 -9.03 1.48 4.11
C VAL A 197 -10.14 2.35 4.68
N GLN A 198 -11.22 1.77 5.22
CA GLN A 198 -12.36 2.53 5.72
C GLN A 198 -12.10 3.13 7.11
N ASN A 199 -11.63 2.31 8.06
CA ASN A 199 -11.57 2.67 9.48
C ASN A 199 -10.24 3.35 9.86
N ILE A 200 -9.17 3.15 9.07
CA ILE A 200 -7.88 3.82 9.29
C ILE A 200 -7.67 4.92 8.24
N LEU A 201 -7.46 4.59 6.97
CA LEU A 201 -7.11 5.61 5.98
C LEU A 201 -8.26 6.58 5.71
N GLY A 202 -9.48 6.11 5.52
CA GLY A 202 -10.66 6.92 5.24
C GLY A 202 -11.13 7.74 6.45
N ALA A 203 -11.14 7.13 7.65
CA ALA A 203 -11.59 7.78 8.86
C ALA A 203 -10.58 8.81 9.38
N TRP A 204 -9.28 8.47 9.44
CA TRP A 204 -8.25 9.35 10.00
C TRP A 204 -7.66 10.33 8.99
N ARG A 205 -7.77 10.06 7.69
CA ARG A 205 -7.25 10.90 6.59
C ARG A 205 -5.81 11.32 6.82
N PRO A 206 -4.87 10.36 6.91
CA PRO A 206 -3.48 10.67 7.22
C PRO A 206 -2.87 11.60 6.17
N HIS A 207 -1.90 12.41 6.60
CA HIS A 207 -1.07 13.19 5.70
C HIS A 207 0.01 12.33 5.07
N VAL A 208 0.60 11.43 5.87
CA VAL A 208 1.62 10.47 5.41
C VAL A 208 1.22 9.08 5.88
N PHE A 209 1.39 8.08 5.03
CA PHE A 209 1.38 6.71 5.49
C PHE A 209 2.50 5.89 4.86
N VAL A 210 3.06 4.98 5.66
CA VAL A 210 4.12 4.05 5.28
C VAL A 210 3.55 2.64 5.26
N ASP A 211 3.76 1.91 4.17
CA ASP A 211 3.43 0.50 4.01
C ASP A 211 4.72 -0.32 3.92
N SER A 212 5.01 -1.11 4.98
CA SER A 212 6.28 -1.79 5.17
C SER A 212 6.21 -3.26 4.75
N HIS A 213 7.14 -3.65 3.87
CA HIS A 213 7.25 -4.94 3.19
C HIS A 213 8.63 -5.58 3.35
N ASN A 214 8.76 -6.79 2.79
CA ASN A 214 10.05 -7.45 2.58
C ASN A 214 10.25 -7.70 1.08
N GLY A 215 11.25 -7.04 0.50
CA GLY A 215 11.59 -7.13 -0.92
C GLY A 215 12.69 -6.14 -1.28
N GLY A 216 12.80 -5.80 -2.57
CA GLY A 216 13.83 -4.89 -3.05
C GLY A 216 15.16 -5.57 -3.31
N SER A 217 16.21 -4.78 -3.52
CA SER A 217 17.50 -5.23 -4.03
C SER A 217 18.64 -5.03 -3.01
N ARG A 218 19.47 -6.07 -2.87
CA ARG A 218 20.80 -5.95 -2.23
C ARG A 218 21.68 -5.03 -3.08
N PRO A 219 22.63 -4.29 -2.51
CA PRO A 219 23.12 -4.38 -1.13
C PRO A 219 22.45 -3.39 -0.15
N TYR A 220 21.28 -2.87 -0.49
CA TYR A 220 20.60 -1.90 0.36
C TYR A 220 19.97 -2.56 1.58
N ASN A 221 19.77 -1.78 2.66
CA ASN A 221 19.11 -2.22 3.88
C ASN A 221 17.62 -1.88 3.91
N LEU A 222 17.23 -0.83 3.17
CA LEU A 222 15.87 -0.40 2.96
C LEU A 222 15.72 0.05 1.51
N CYS A 223 14.63 -0.37 0.84
CA CYS A 223 14.22 0.23 -0.42
C CYS A 223 12.92 0.99 -0.23
N TYR A 224 12.77 2.12 -0.92
CA TYR A 224 11.60 2.98 -0.82
C TYR A 224 11.03 3.35 -2.19
N GLN A 225 9.75 3.65 -2.22
CA GLN A 225 9.10 4.29 -3.38
C GLN A 225 7.85 5.03 -2.94
N CYS A 226 7.59 6.21 -3.52
CA CYS A 226 6.35 6.95 -3.37
C CYS A 226 5.37 6.61 -4.51
N ASN A 227 4.39 7.48 -4.76
CA ASN A 227 3.46 7.33 -5.89
C ASN A 227 4.20 7.20 -7.23
N SER A 228 3.65 6.39 -8.09
CA SER A 228 4.13 6.20 -9.47
C SER A 228 2.99 6.16 -10.48
N HIS A 229 1.83 6.68 -10.13
CA HIS A 229 0.70 6.85 -11.04
C HIS A 229 0.65 8.28 -11.56
N TYR A 230 0.18 8.44 -12.80
CA TYR A 230 0.13 9.74 -13.49
C TYR A 230 -0.90 10.71 -12.89
N ASP A 231 -2.10 10.22 -12.54
CA ASP A 231 -3.25 11.07 -12.20
C ASP A 231 -3.19 11.81 -10.86
N PRO A 232 -2.62 11.25 -9.77
CA PRO A 232 -2.45 12.00 -8.54
C PRO A 232 -1.56 13.24 -8.70
N ALA A 233 -1.64 14.17 -7.75
CA ALA A 233 -0.79 15.37 -7.73
C ALA A 233 0.70 14.98 -7.69
N GLN A 234 1.46 15.32 -8.73
CA GLN A 234 2.85 14.91 -8.89
C GLN A 234 3.79 15.59 -7.89
N GLU A 235 3.39 16.72 -7.34
CA GLU A 235 4.10 17.43 -6.26
C GLU A 235 4.29 16.56 -5.02
N ILE A 236 3.38 15.60 -4.76
CA ILE A 236 3.50 14.60 -3.70
C ILE A 236 4.73 13.70 -3.96
N THR A 237 4.89 13.24 -5.19
CA THR A 237 6.02 12.40 -5.59
C THR A 237 7.34 13.18 -5.55
N LEU A 238 7.32 14.43 -6.02
CA LEU A 238 8.49 15.31 -5.99
C LEU A 238 8.96 15.57 -4.55
N LEU A 239 8.05 15.77 -3.60
CA LEU A 239 8.42 15.94 -2.19
C LEU A 239 9.10 14.69 -1.63
N CYS A 240 8.61 13.50 -1.98
CA CYS A 240 9.28 12.26 -1.59
C CYS A 240 10.71 12.19 -2.13
N ASP A 241 10.87 12.37 -3.44
CA ASP A 241 12.15 12.21 -4.12
C ASP A 241 13.19 13.26 -3.72
N GLN A 242 12.76 14.49 -3.48
CA GLN A 242 13.65 15.62 -3.26
C GLN A 242 13.96 15.86 -1.77
N GLU A 243 13.10 15.41 -0.86
CA GLU A 243 13.25 15.76 0.55
C GLU A 243 13.09 14.57 1.50
N ILE A 244 12.01 13.77 1.39
CA ILE A 244 11.75 12.69 2.35
C ILE A 244 12.78 11.57 2.20
N PHE A 245 13.06 11.12 0.98
CA PHE A 245 14.01 10.05 0.74
C PHE A 245 15.45 10.46 1.08
N PRO A 246 15.94 11.65 0.74
CA PRO A 246 17.23 12.15 1.25
C PRO A 246 17.31 12.21 2.79
N ALA A 247 16.23 12.54 3.50
CA ALA A 247 16.23 12.52 4.96
C ALA A 247 16.32 11.09 5.52
N ILE A 248 15.67 10.12 4.86
CA ILE A 248 15.79 8.69 5.19
C ILE A 248 17.23 8.21 4.94
N ASP A 249 17.81 8.56 3.79
CA ASP A 249 19.19 8.21 3.43
C ASP A 249 20.17 8.71 4.49
N ALA A 250 20.08 9.98 4.85
CA ALA A 250 20.96 10.58 5.88
C ALA A 250 20.81 9.87 7.25
N THR A 251 19.60 9.47 7.63
CA THR A 251 19.35 8.75 8.89
C THR A 251 19.96 7.35 8.87
N LEU A 252 19.83 6.63 7.75
CA LEU A 252 20.38 5.29 7.61
C LEU A 252 21.90 5.32 7.48
N GLU A 253 22.48 6.27 6.74
CA GLU A 253 23.92 6.44 6.56
C GLU A 253 24.63 6.74 7.87
N ALA A 254 24.01 7.53 8.76
CA ALA A 254 24.56 7.80 10.10
C ALA A 254 24.74 6.51 10.93
N GLU A 255 24.01 5.44 10.58
CA GLU A 255 24.07 4.11 11.21
C GLU A 255 24.80 3.07 10.33
N GLY A 256 25.54 3.52 9.31
CA GLY A 256 26.28 2.67 8.39
C GLY A 256 25.38 1.80 7.50
N LYS A 257 24.14 2.19 7.30
CA LYS A 257 23.15 1.51 6.44
C LYS A 257 22.90 2.30 5.17
N ARG A 258 22.33 1.65 4.16
CA ARG A 258 22.05 2.27 2.86
C ARG A 258 20.59 2.06 2.47
N ALA A 259 19.96 3.09 1.91
CA ALA A 259 18.68 2.96 1.26
C ALA A 259 18.74 3.34 -0.22
N PHE A 260 17.75 2.91 -1.00
CA PHE A 260 17.60 3.29 -2.39
C PHE A 260 16.19 3.00 -2.91
N TYR A 261 15.92 3.40 -4.13
CA TYR A 261 14.64 3.15 -4.77
C TYR A 261 14.30 1.65 -4.90
N TYR A 262 13.07 1.29 -4.71
CA TYR A 262 12.49 0.02 -5.09
C TYR A 262 12.31 0.03 -6.64
N SER A 263 12.58 -1.03 -7.49
CA SER A 263 12.76 -2.39 -7.06
C SER A 263 14.14 -2.98 -7.42
N GLY A 264 14.75 -2.60 -8.55
CA GLY A 264 16.04 -3.15 -8.96
C GLY A 264 16.52 -2.65 -10.31
N GLY A 265 17.78 -2.86 -10.63
CA GLY A 265 18.42 -2.35 -11.83
C GLY A 265 19.46 -3.29 -12.44
N ASP A 266 19.99 -2.82 -13.55
CA ASP A 266 21.11 -3.38 -14.30
C ASP A 266 22.21 -2.31 -14.49
N GLU A 267 23.18 -2.50 -15.37
CA GLU A 267 24.29 -1.55 -15.60
C GLU A 267 23.86 -0.26 -16.31
N GLU A 268 22.63 -0.17 -16.81
CA GLU A 268 22.14 0.97 -17.59
C GLU A 268 21.03 1.72 -16.88
N SER A 269 20.13 1.01 -16.18
CA SER A 269 18.91 1.58 -15.62
C SER A 269 18.47 0.92 -14.31
N TRP A 270 17.80 1.72 -13.48
CA TRP A 270 17.07 1.25 -12.30
C TRP A 270 15.58 1.41 -12.51
N ARG A 271 14.78 0.37 -12.23
CA ARG A 271 13.35 0.33 -12.50
C ARG A 271 12.54 0.37 -11.21
N GLY A 272 11.51 1.21 -11.19
CA GLY A 272 10.53 1.28 -10.12
C GLY A 272 9.56 0.09 -10.09
N GLY A 273 8.85 -0.07 -8.98
CA GLY A 273 7.75 -1.02 -8.84
C GLY A 273 6.46 -0.54 -9.52
N GLY A 274 5.44 -1.41 -9.65
CA GLY A 274 4.21 -1.18 -10.40
C GLY A 274 3.47 0.13 -10.14
N TYR A 275 2.69 0.58 -11.11
CA TYR A 275 1.97 1.87 -11.08
C TYR A 275 0.47 1.76 -10.81
N TRP A 276 -0.08 0.55 -10.61
CA TRP A 276 -1.52 0.35 -10.43
C TRP A 276 -2.07 1.08 -9.19
N ALA A 277 -3.28 1.65 -9.30
CA ALA A 277 -3.97 2.30 -8.19
C ALA A 277 -4.28 1.32 -7.03
N ARG A 278 -4.41 0.02 -7.32
CA ARG A 278 -4.73 -1.06 -6.37
C ARG A 278 -3.64 -1.39 -5.35
N ILE A 279 -2.46 -0.75 -5.40
CA ILE A 279 -1.38 -0.95 -4.43
C ILE A 279 -1.25 0.24 -3.49
N ALA A 280 -0.83 -0.02 -2.24
CA ALA A 280 -0.86 0.92 -1.13
C ALA A 280 -0.37 2.33 -1.46
N ARG A 281 0.90 2.49 -1.88
CA ARG A 281 1.51 3.80 -2.09
C ARG A 281 0.82 4.65 -3.17
N ASN A 282 0.33 4.01 -4.24
CA ASN A 282 -0.39 4.71 -5.31
C ASN A 282 -1.80 5.08 -4.86
N TYR A 283 -2.50 4.15 -4.18
CA TYR A 283 -3.78 4.44 -3.56
C TYR A 283 -3.70 5.67 -2.63
N GLY A 284 -2.61 5.77 -1.87
CA GLY A 284 -2.36 6.92 -1.01
C GLY A 284 -2.40 8.26 -1.72
N ALA A 285 -1.76 8.36 -2.87
CA ALA A 285 -1.78 9.58 -3.65
C ALA A 285 -3.17 9.89 -4.23
N PHE A 286 -3.96 8.87 -4.59
CA PHE A 286 -5.35 9.07 -5.01
C PHE A 286 -6.27 9.59 -3.90
N ILE A 287 -5.97 9.31 -2.65
CA ILE A 287 -6.68 9.88 -1.49
C ILE A 287 -6.02 11.17 -0.97
N ASN A 288 -5.11 11.75 -1.73
CA ASN A 288 -4.35 12.96 -1.40
C ASN A 288 -3.56 12.83 -0.08
N ALA A 289 -2.81 11.73 0.05
CA ALA A 289 -1.85 11.47 1.11
C ALA A 289 -0.48 11.10 0.51
N ILE A 290 0.59 11.31 1.26
CA ILE A 290 1.92 10.83 0.89
C ILE A 290 1.98 9.35 1.24
N GLY A 291 1.84 8.47 0.25
CA GLY A 291 1.96 7.02 0.41
C GLY A 291 3.39 6.57 0.12
N ILE A 292 4.05 5.95 1.09
CA ILE A 292 5.43 5.48 0.98
C ILE A 292 5.46 3.96 1.14
N LEU A 293 6.08 3.30 0.18
CA LEU A 293 6.48 1.90 0.27
C LEU A 293 7.84 1.82 0.94
N PHE A 294 7.96 0.95 1.94
CA PHE A 294 9.24 0.44 2.41
C PHE A 294 9.38 -1.03 2.13
N GLU A 295 10.57 -1.44 1.72
CA GLU A 295 10.90 -2.85 1.45
C GLU A 295 12.20 -3.22 2.15
N ALA A 296 12.19 -4.34 2.89
CA ALA A 296 13.40 -4.91 3.48
C ALA A 296 14.04 -5.87 2.48
N PRO A 297 15.15 -5.49 1.82
CA PRO A 297 15.96 -6.43 1.05
C PRO A 297 16.46 -7.57 1.93
N ARG A 298 16.77 -8.68 1.32
CA ARG A 298 17.28 -9.84 2.04
C ARG A 298 18.59 -9.51 2.76
N GLN A 299 18.58 -9.58 4.07
CA GLN A 299 19.67 -9.25 4.97
C GLN A 299 19.49 -9.99 6.29
N ASP A 300 20.41 -9.79 7.23
CA ASP A 300 20.24 -10.19 8.60
C ASP A 300 18.95 -9.58 9.19
N GLN A 301 18.22 -10.37 10.00
CA GLN A 301 16.89 -9.99 10.47
C GLN A 301 16.93 -8.76 11.39
N GLU A 302 17.90 -8.71 12.31
CA GLU A 302 18.06 -7.60 13.23
C GLU A 302 18.48 -6.32 12.48
N ALA A 303 19.43 -6.45 11.54
CA ALA A 303 19.86 -5.33 10.70
C ALA A 303 18.70 -4.77 9.87
N GLY A 304 17.84 -5.65 9.34
CA GLY A 304 16.64 -5.26 8.61
C GLY A 304 15.59 -4.58 9.49
N ALA A 305 15.26 -5.16 10.65
CA ALA A 305 14.32 -4.57 11.59
C ALA A 305 14.77 -3.18 12.04
N ARG A 306 16.08 -3.01 12.32
CA ARG A 306 16.68 -1.71 12.65
C ARG A 306 16.57 -0.72 11.48
N ALA A 307 16.79 -1.16 10.24
CA ALA A 307 16.60 -0.28 9.08
C ALA A 307 15.16 0.19 8.94
N GLY A 308 14.18 -0.70 9.15
CA GLY A 308 12.75 -0.34 9.16
C GLY A 308 12.38 0.63 10.28
N TYR A 309 12.91 0.41 11.49
CA TYR A 309 12.77 1.34 12.62
C TYR A 309 13.30 2.74 12.25
N LEU A 310 14.53 2.83 11.76
CA LEU A 310 15.17 4.08 11.38
C LEU A 310 14.44 4.80 10.24
N GLY A 311 14.02 4.06 9.22
CA GLY A 311 13.24 4.63 8.11
C GLY A 311 11.90 5.22 8.56
N ASN A 312 11.15 4.50 9.41
CA ASN A 312 9.90 5.02 9.97
C ASN A 312 10.12 6.22 10.88
N LEU A 313 11.18 6.20 11.72
CA LEU A 313 11.53 7.33 12.57
C LEU A 313 11.92 8.57 11.72
N ALA A 314 12.70 8.39 10.66
CA ALA A 314 13.07 9.47 9.75
C ALA A 314 11.85 10.12 9.08
N VAL A 315 10.86 9.33 8.67
CA VAL A 315 9.58 9.85 8.14
C VAL A 315 8.84 10.69 9.19
N LEU A 316 8.78 10.23 10.44
CA LEU A 316 8.15 10.99 11.53
C LEU A 316 8.88 12.30 11.79
N GLU A 317 10.20 12.28 11.88
CA GLU A 317 11.03 13.47 12.10
C GLU A 317 10.89 14.48 10.97
N TYR A 318 11.05 14.02 9.72
CA TYR A 318 10.83 14.89 8.56
C TYR A 318 9.44 15.53 8.59
N THR A 319 8.40 14.73 8.87
CA THR A 319 7.01 15.22 8.92
C THR A 319 6.81 16.26 10.03
N VAL A 320 7.43 16.08 11.19
CA VAL A 320 7.37 17.03 12.30
C VAL A 320 8.13 18.32 11.98
N GLU A 321 9.32 18.21 11.42
CA GLU A 321 10.15 19.34 11.05
C GLU A 321 9.54 20.20 9.94
N ASN A 322 8.84 19.56 9.00
CA ASN A 322 8.23 20.18 7.83
C ASN A 322 6.69 20.14 7.86
N ALA A 323 6.08 20.15 9.05
CA ALA A 323 4.63 19.95 9.25
C ALA A 323 3.76 20.89 8.40
N GLU A 324 4.06 22.19 8.40
CA GLU A 324 3.33 23.19 7.62
C GLU A 324 3.43 22.90 6.11
N LYS A 325 4.63 22.67 5.60
CA LYS A 325 4.86 22.33 4.18
C LYS A 325 4.07 21.09 3.74
N VAL A 326 4.11 20.01 4.54
CA VAL A 326 3.39 18.75 4.25
C VAL A 326 1.89 18.98 4.22
N MET A 327 1.35 19.68 5.20
CA MET A 327 -0.08 19.96 5.31
C MET A 327 -0.57 20.88 4.18
N ASP A 328 0.16 21.95 3.87
CA ASP A 328 -0.18 22.90 2.82
C ASP A 328 -0.15 22.26 1.44
N LEU A 329 0.87 21.43 1.16
CA LEU A 329 0.96 20.69 -0.11
C LEU A 329 -0.24 19.77 -0.30
N LEU A 330 -0.64 19.03 0.71
CA LEU A 330 -1.77 18.10 0.60
C LEU A 330 -3.12 18.81 0.56
N GLU A 331 -3.27 19.93 1.25
CA GLU A 331 -4.47 20.76 1.13
C GLU A 331 -4.57 21.38 -0.27
N ALA A 332 -3.45 21.87 -0.84
CA ALA A 332 -3.40 22.35 -2.21
C ALA A 332 -3.79 21.25 -3.21
N ALA A 333 -3.29 20.01 -3.05
CA ALA A 333 -3.65 18.87 -3.88
C ALA A 333 -5.15 18.52 -3.81
N ARG A 334 -5.74 18.60 -2.60
CA ARG A 334 -7.19 18.42 -2.38
C ARG A 334 -8.01 19.50 -3.08
N MET A 335 -7.62 20.74 -2.88
CA MET A 335 -8.31 21.89 -3.51
C MET A 335 -8.19 21.89 -5.03
N GLU A 336 -7.02 21.52 -5.55
CA GLU A 336 -6.84 21.33 -6.99
C GLU A 336 -7.74 20.22 -7.54
N THR A 337 -7.82 19.09 -6.85
CA THR A 337 -8.71 17.98 -7.23
C THR A 337 -10.17 18.43 -7.34
N VAL A 338 -10.65 19.23 -6.37
CA VAL A 338 -12.00 19.82 -6.41
C VAL A 338 -12.15 20.80 -7.59
N ALA A 339 -11.17 21.67 -7.80
CA ALA A 339 -11.20 22.67 -8.87
C ALA A 339 -11.20 22.03 -10.26
N LEU A 340 -10.44 20.96 -10.48
CA LEU A 340 -10.44 20.19 -11.73
C LEU A 340 -11.81 19.60 -12.08
N GLY A 341 -12.62 19.27 -11.07
CA GLY A 341 -13.96 18.76 -11.28
C GLY A 341 -15.04 19.85 -11.37
N ALA A 342 -14.91 20.94 -10.63
CA ALA A 342 -15.88 22.05 -10.61
C ALA A 342 -15.96 22.74 -11.97
N GLU A 343 -14.83 22.98 -12.59
CA GLU A 343 -14.70 23.44 -13.97
C GLU A 343 -13.98 22.33 -14.74
N PRO A 344 -14.70 21.35 -15.33
CA PRO A 344 -14.10 20.15 -15.88
C PRO A 344 -12.98 20.49 -16.85
N ARG A 345 -11.78 20.20 -16.42
CA ARG A 345 -10.55 20.50 -17.13
C ARG A 345 -9.50 19.45 -16.82
N GLY A 346 -8.49 19.40 -17.68
CA GLY A 346 -7.48 18.37 -17.61
C GLY A 346 -8.00 17.02 -18.11
N GLU A 347 -7.14 16.08 -18.07
CA GLU A 347 -7.35 14.74 -18.60
C GLU A 347 -7.07 13.70 -17.53
N ILE A 348 -7.53 12.47 -17.75
CA ILE A 348 -7.36 11.30 -16.92
C ILE A 348 -6.53 10.29 -17.71
N ALA A 349 -5.44 9.81 -17.16
CA ALA A 349 -4.65 8.75 -17.77
C ALA A 349 -5.35 7.41 -17.58
N VAL A 350 -5.88 6.86 -18.65
CA VAL A 350 -6.51 5.53 -18.67
C VAL A 350 -5.54 4.43 -19.06
N GLN A 351 -4.39 4.78 -19.66
CA GLN A 351 -3.27 3.90 -19.92
C GLN A 351 -1.97 4.68 -19.71
N MET A 352 -0.97 4.00 -19.18
CA MET A 352 0.32 4.60 -18.88
C MET A 352 1.44 3.57 -18.92
N GLU A 353 2.67 4.06 -19.01
CA GLU A 353 3.91 3.30 -18.91
C GLU A 353 4.95 4.04 -18.10
N TYR A 354 6.08 3.41 -17.79
CA TYR A 354 7.21 4.07 -17.19
C TYR A 354 8.20 4.58 -18.24
N GLY A 355 8.63 5.82 -18.05
CA GLY A 355 9.77 6.41 -18.71
C GLY A 355 10.90 6.77 -17.76
N PRO A 356 12.02 7.25 -18.30
CA PRO A 356 13.13 7.75 -17.51
C PRO A 356 12.73 9.06 -16.82
N GLU A 357 13.22 9.24 -15.58
CA GLU A 357 13.23 10.56 -14.93
C GLU A 357 14.13 11.55 -15.71
N ASP A 358 13.91 12.83 -15.47
CA ASP A 358 14.71 13.90 -16.12
C ASP A 358 16.12 14.05 -15.49
N TYR A 359 16.48 13.18 -14.55
CA TYR A 359 17.77 13.12 -13.87
C TYR A 359 18.29 11.68 -13.81
N THR A 360 19.58 11.53 -13.65
CA THR A 360 20.25 10.24 -13.47
C THR A 360 20.55 9.99 -12.00
N VAL A 361 20.80 8.75 -11.64
CA VAL A 361 21.10 8.30 -10.27
C VAL A 361 22.34 7.40 -10.26
N ASP A 362 23.06 7.46 -9.15
CA ASP A 362 24.16 6.54 -8.86
C ASP A 362 23.62 5.42 -7.96
N TYR A 363 23.93 4.18 -8.29
CA TYR A 363 23.45 3.03 -7.54
C TYR A 363 24.41 1.85 -7.59
N THR A 364 24.20 0.89 -6.70
CA THR A 364 24.99 -0.34 -6.64
C THR A 364 24.10 -1.53 -6.99
N ILE A 365 24.54 -2.36 -7.89
CA ILE A 365 23.90 -3.64 -8.22
C ILE A 365 24.75 -4.82 -7.76
N ILE A 366 24.12 -5.97 -7.55
CA ILE A 366 24.82 -7.24 -7.30
C ILE A 366 25.03 -7.99 -8.61
N THR A 367 26.21 -8.54 -8.82
CA THR A 367 26.56 -9.30 -10.04
C THR A 367 26.54 -10.81 -9.85
N GLY A 368 26.44 -11.28 -8.61
CA GLY A 368 26.35 -12.68 -8.25
C GLY A 368 25.36 -12.88 -7.13
N GLY A 369 24.93 -14.11 -6.96
CA GLY A 369 23.97 -14.46 -5.93
C GLY A 369 22.51 -14.29 -6.35
N GLY A 370 21.68 -15.25 -5.95
CA GLY A 370 20.26 -15.28 -6.24
C GLY A 370 19.41 -14.83 -5.04
N ARG A 371 18.13 -14.59 -5.27
CA ARG A 371 17.15 -14.30 -4.19
C ARG A 371 17.13 -15.34 -3.06
N ARG A 372 17.68 -16.55 -3.28
CA ARG A 372 17.67 -17.68 -2.35
C ARG A 372 19.00 -17.93 -1.66
N ASP A 373 20.04 -17.17 -2.00
CA ASP A 373 21.36 -17.37 -1.38
C ASP A 373 21.37 -16.97 0.10
N PRO A 374 22.19 -17.59 0.95
CA PRO A 374 22.33 -17.18 2.35
C PRO A 374 22.64 -15.68 2.50
N THR A 375 22.13 -15.07 3.57
CA THR A 375 22.29 -13.63 3.82
C THR A 375 23.73 -13.22 4.10
N ASP A 376 24.53 -14.15 4.62
CA ASP A 376 25.96 -14.01 4.94
C ASP A 376 26.88 -14.32 3.75
N MET A 377 26.32 -14.79 2.63
CA MET A 377 27.11 -15.07 1.43
C MET A 377 27.70 -13.78 0.87
N PRO A 378 29.03 -13.72 0.61
CA PRO A 378 29.64 -12.58 -0.06
C PRO A 378 28.97 -12.32 -1.40
N ILE A 379 28.72 -11.06 -1.70
CA ILE A 379 28.16 -10.63 -2.99
C ILE A 379 29.17 -9.74 -3.71
N ASP A 380 29.35 -9.97 -4.99
CA ASP A 380 30.08 -9.05 -5.86
C ASP A 380 29.13 -7.91 -6.26
N THR A 381 29.65 -6.70 -6.29
CA THR A 381 28.88 -5.51 -6.61
C THR A 381 29.53 -4.70 -7.73
N ILE A 382 28.71 -3.97 -8.46
CA ILE A 382 29.11 -2.94 -9.41
C ILE A 382 28.42 -1.64 -9.01
N ASP A 383 29.22 -0.56 -8.91
CA ASP A 383 28.69 0.78 -8.78
C ASP A 383 28.43 1.35 -10.18
N VAL A 384 27.18 1.71 -10.43
CA VAL A 384 26.71 2.35 -11.66
C VAL A 384 26.61 3.83 -11.41
N VAL A 385 27.26 4.63 -12.24
CA VAL A 385 27.26 6.09 -12.16
C VAL A 385 26.43 6.65 -13.32
N GLY A 386 25.46 7.52 -12.99
CA GLY A 386 24.64 8.18 -13.98
C GLY A 386 23.65 7.27 -14.71
N GLY A 387 23.20 6.18 -14.06
CA GLY A 387 22.17 5.30 -14.62
C GLY A 387 20.79 5.97 -14.69
N GLN A 388 19.94 5.51 -15.60
CA GLN A 388 18.59 6.04 -15.76
C GLN A 388 17.64 5.48 -14.68
N LEU A 389 16.85 6.34 -14.04
CA LEU A 389 15.80 5.94 -13.11
C LEU A 389 14.46 5.84 -13.85
N MET A 390 13.98 4.62 -14.09
CA MET A 390 12.79 4.29 -14.88
C MET A 390 11.56 4.18 -13.98
N LYS A 391 11.00 5.31 -13.53
CA LYS A 391 9.80 5.35 -12.67
C LYS A 391 8.86 6.51 -12.99
N LYS A 392 9.24 7.41 -13.91
CA LYS A 392 8.39 8.54 -14.32
C LYS A 392 7.12 8.03 -15.00
N PRO A 393 5.93 8.36 -14.49
CA PRO A 393 4.70 7.94 -15.14
C PRO A 393 4.46 8.75 -16.43
N ILE A 394 4.25 8.05 -17.54
CA ILE A 394 3.94 8.63 -18.84
C ILE A 394 2.57 8.14 -19.29
N ALA A 395 1.61 9.04 -19.46
CA ALA A 395 0.31 8.69 -19.99
C ALA A 395 0.42 8.32 -21.47
N THR A 396 0.00 7.12 -21.83
CA THR A 396 -0.06 6.66 -23.24
C THR A 396 -1.46 6.84 -23.83
N LYS A 397 -2.49 6.97 -23.00
CA LYS A 397 -3.86 7.27 -23.41
C LYS A 397 -4.55 8.15 -22.38
N LEU A 398 -5.12 9.25 -22.84
CA LEU A 398 -5.79 10.25 -22.03
C LEU A 398 -7.28 10.34 -22.38
N ARG A 399 -8.11 10.71 -21.39
CA ARG A 399 -9.53 11.00 -21.55
C ARG A 399 -9.91 12.31 -20.87
N PRO A 400 -10.74 13.16 -21.50
CA PRO A 400 -11.21 14.39 -20.87
C PRO A 400 -11.93 14.11 -19.56
N ARG A 401 -11.66 14.90 -18.53
CA ARG A 401 -12.34 14.82 -17.24
C ARG A 401 -13.77 15.35 -17.35
N PRO A 402 -14.82 14.60 -16.94
CA PRO A 402 -16.17 15.12 -16.91
C PRO A 402 -16.43 15.94 -15.63
N TRP A 403 -17.50 16.72 -15.65
CA TRP A 403 -18.05 17.34 -14.44
C TRP A 403 -18.67 16.31 -13.48
N ALA A 404 -19.38 15.33 -14.05
CA ALA A 404 -19.94 14.21 -13.29
C ALA A 404 -20.07 12.96 -14.15
N TYR A 405 -20.10 11.80 -13.49
CA TYR A 405 -20.51 10.54 -14.09
C TYR A 405 -21.96 10.21 -13.72
N LEU A 406 -22.68 9.59 -14.66
CA LEU A 406 -24.02 9.09 -14.44
C LEU A 406 -24.00 7.57 -14.57
N ILE A 407 -24.58 6.90 -13.57
CA ILE A 407 -24.60 5.43 -13.44
C ILE A 407 -26.04 4.97 -13.30
N PRO A 408 -26.46 3.83 -13.89
CA PRO A 408 -27.83 3.32 -13.76
C PRO A 408 -28.26 3.17 -12.30
N ARG A 409 -29.54 3.46 -12.03
CA ARG A 409 -30.13 3.43 -10.66
C ARG A 409 -30.01 2.08 -9.92
N ASP A 410 -29.90 0.99 -10.66
CA ASP A 410 -29.85 -0.35 -10.08
C ASP A 410 -28.40 -0.91 -10.03
N ALA A 411 -27.39 -0.12 -10.42
CA ALA A 411 -25.96 -0.49 -10.33
C ALA A 411 -25.45 -0.29 -8.90
N VAL A 412 -26.11 -0.95 -7.95
CA VAL A 412 -25.90 -0.77 -6.50
C VAL A 412 -24.53 -1.22 -6.05
N ASP A 413 -23.95 -2.27 -6.65
CA ASP A 413 -22.64 -2.81 -6.27
C ASP A 413 -21.50 -1.86 -6.64
N ALA A 414 -21.58 -1.20 -7.80
CA ALA A 414 -20.63 -0.17 -8.21
C ALA A 414 -20.68 1.03 -7.25
N VAL A 415 -21.89 1.49 -6.90
CA VAL A 415 -22.09 2.61 -5.98
C VAL A 415 -21.67 2.25 -4.55
N ALA A 416 -21.92 1.02 -4.10
CA ALA A 416 -21.48 0.54 -2.81
C ALA A 416 -19.94 0.60 -2.70
N LEU A 417 -19.23 0.13 -3.72
CA LEU A 417 -17.76 0.19 -3.76
C LEU A 417 -17.26 1.64 -3.72
N LEU A 418 -17.80 2.54 -4.55
CA LEU A 418 -17.43 3.96 -4.52
C LEU A 418 -17.59 4.57 -3.12
N ARG A 419 -18.69 4.25 -2.46
CA ARG A 419 -18.98 4.76 -1.11
C ARG A 419 -18.12 4.14 -0.01
N GLN A 420 -17.67 2.91 -0.16
CA GLN A 420 -16.69 2.30 0.74
C GLN A 420 -15.38 3.10 0.79
N HIS A 421 -15.01 3.73 -0.32
CA HIS A 421 -13.89 4.67 -0.37
C HIS A 421 -14.18 6.06 0.22
N GLY A 422 -15.43 6.36 0.52
CA GLY A 422 -15.85 7.71 0.94
C GLY A 422 -16.15 8.65 -0.23
N ILE A 423 -16.22 8.14 -1.46
CA ILE A 423 -16.61 8.94 -2.64
C ILE A 423 -18.06 9.39 -2.49
N THR A 424 -18.30 10.68 -2.67
CA THR A 424 -19.64 11.27 -2.66
C THR A 424 -20.41 10.84 -3.89
N VAL A 425 -21.59 10.26 -3.66
CA VAL A 425 -22.54 9.86 -4.68
C VAL A 425 -23.87 10.53 -4.40
N GLU A 426 -24.47 11.11 -5.43
CA GLU A 426 -25.79 11.70 -5.42
C GLU A 426 -26.77 10.84 -6.23
N VAL A 427 -28.04 11.12 -6.13
CA VAL A 427 -29.09 10.43 -6.89
C VAL A 427 -30.10 11.45 -7.43
N LEU A 428 -30.49 11.34 -8.70
CA LEU A 428 -31.53 12.17 -9.31
C LEU A 428 -32.87 11.97 -8.61
N THR A 429 -33.50 13.07 -8.18
CA THR A 429 -34.84 13.10 -7.58
C THR A 429 -35.95 13.29 -8.62
N GLU A 430 -35.59 13.77 -9.80
CA GLU A 430 -36.48 13.93 -10.96
C GLU A 430 -35.78 13.37 -12.20
N SER A 431 -36.55 12.97 -13.21
CA SER A 431 -35.96 12.56 -14.50
C SER A 431 -35.52 13.78 -15.31
N ASP A 432 -34.35 13.69 -15.94
CA ASP A 432 -33.80 14.76 -16.76
C ASP A 432 -33.28 14.22 -18.11
N SER A 433 -33.31 15.06 -19.16
CA SER A 433 -32.71 14.77 -20.46
C SER A 433 -31.38 15.52 -20.56
N LEU A 434 -30.30 14.78 -20.70
CA LEU A 434 -28.94 15.31 -20.66
C LEU A 434 -28.18 14.94 -21.93
N THR A 435 -27.38 15.87 -22.41
CA THR A 435 -26.36 15.60 -23.42
C THR A 435 -25.13 15.06 -22.69
N VAL A 436 -24.71 13.84 -23.01
CA VAL A 436 -23.62 13.12 -22.35
C VAL A 436 -22.72 12.45 -23.36
N ASP A 437 -21.46 12.25 -22.98
CA ASP A 437 -20.55 11.39 -23.73
C ASP A 437 -20.68 9.95 -23.22
N ALA A 438 -20.67 9.02 -24.16
CA ALA A 438 -20.77 7.59 -23.92
C ALA A 438 -19.72 6.82 -24.71
N TYR A 439 -19.14 5.80 -24.09
CA TYR A 439 -18.19 4.91 -24.73
C TYR A 439 -18.92 3.80 -25.47
N THR A 440 -18.71 3.65 -26.77
CA THR A 440 -19.22 2.48 -27.49
C THR A 440 -18.42 1.25 -27.12
N VAL A 441 -19.08 0.10 -27.11
CA VAL A 441 -18.46 -1.21 -26.80
C VAL A 441 -18.10 -1.91 -28.10
N ALA A 442 -16.80 -2.10 -28.33
CA ALA A 442 -16.28 -2.91 -29.44
C ALA A 442 -16.19 -4.40 -29.05
N GLY A 443 -15.84 -4.69 -27.80
CA GLY A 443 -15.73 -6.04 -27.29
C GLY A 443 -15.84 -6.13 -25.77
N VAL A 444 -16.16 -7.31 -25.25
CA VAL A 444 -16.10 -7.64 -23.83
C VAL A 444 -15.37 -8.97 -23.70
N SER A 445 -14.37 -9.02 -22.84
CA SER A 445 -13.59 -10.24 -22.55
C SER A 445 -13.37 -10.39 -21.05
N HIS A 446 -12.87 -11.53 -20.62
CA HIS A 446 -12.52 -11.80 -19.23
C HIS A 446 -11.05 -12.24 -19.16
N GLU A 447 -10.35 -11.76 -18.15
CA GLU A 447 -9.00 -12.22 -17.84
C GLU A 447 -9.01 -13.56 -17.11
N GLU A 448 -7.84 -14.19 -16.98
CA GLU A 448 -7.69 -15.30 -16.06
C GLU A 448 -7.88 -14.81 -14.61
N ALA A 449 -8.48 -15.66 -13.77
CA ALA A 449 -8.69 -15.34 -12.37
C ALA A 449 -7.34 -15.20 -11.63
N TYR A 450 -7.09 -14.02 -11.07
CA TYR A 450 -5.88 -13.75 -10.30
C TYR A 450 -6.18 -12.74 -9.18
N ASN A 451 -6.11 -13.19 -7.92
CA ASN A 451 -6.48 -12.37 -6.74
C ASN A 451 -7.92 -11.81 -6.78
N HIS A 452 -8.74 -12.30 -7.70
CA HIS A 452 -10.10 -11.90 -7.97
C HIS A 452 -10.76 -12.97 -8.87
N ALA A 453 -12.09 -12.94 -9.03
CA ALA A 453 -12.76 -13.62 -10.14
C ALA A 453 -12.21 -13.12 -11.48
N ALA A 454 -12.54 -13.79 -12.57
CA ALA A 454 -12.11 -13.37 -13.91
C ALA A 454 -12.56 -11.92 -14.18
N ALA A 455 -11.61 -10.98 -14.17
CA ALA A 455 -11.89 -9.56 -14.33
C ALA A 455 -12.44 -9.25 -15.73
N THR A 456 -13.38 -8.33 -15.82
CA THR A 456 -14.03 -7.94 -17.08
C THR A 456 -13.26 -6.82 -17.77
N ARG A 457 -12.83 -7.06 -19.00
CA ARG A 457 -12.29 -6.01 -19.88
C ARG A 457 -13.29 -5.61 -20.94
N VAL A 458 -13.49 -4.31 -21.06
CA VAL A 458 -14.27 -3.72 -22.14
C VAL A 458 -13.31 -3.10 -23.14
N GLU A 459 -13.39 -3.57 -24.39
CA GLU A 459 -12.77 -2.89 -25.51
C GLU A 459 -13.66 -1.71 -25.90
N VAL A 460 -13.17 -0.51 -25.64
CA VAL A 460 -13.87 0.73 -25.93
C VAL A 460 -13.63 1.12 -27.39
N GLY A 461 -14.71 1.37 -28.10
CA GLY A 461 -14.66 1.94 -29.46
C GLY A 461 -14.62 3.47 -29.45
N GLU A 462 -15.53 4.10 -30.17
CA GLU A 462 -15.61 5.57 -30.23
C GLU A 462 -16.34 6.14 -29.02
N ILE A 463 -16.01 7.39 -28.67
CA ILE A 463 -16.80 8.19 -27.74
C ILE A 463 -17.84 8.93 -28.58
N VAL A 464 -19.11 8.77 -28.22
CA VAL A 464 -20.25 9.41 -28.91
C VAL A 464 -20.98 10.34 -27.95
N THR A 465 -21.29 11.54 -28.43
CA THR A 465 -22.13 12.48 -27.69
C THR A 465 -23.60 12.20 -28.02
N ILE A 466 -24.41 11.91 -27.02
CA ILE A 466 -25.82 11.55 -27.18
C ILE A 466 -26.71 12.37 -26.25
N GLU A 467 -27.93 12.64 -26.69
CA GLU A 467 -29.00 13.11 -25.82
C GLU A 467 -29.74 11.90 -25.24
N ARG A 468 -29.79 11.82 -23.90
CA ARG A 468 -30.41 10.69 -23.20
C ARG A 468 -31.24 11.16 -22.04
N ARG A 469 -32.42 10.52 -21.87
CA ARG A 469 -33.26 10.71 -20.69
C ARG A 469 -32.79 9.78 -19.56
N PHE A 470 -32.46 10.36 -18.42
CA PHE A 470 -32.08 9.65 -17.18
C PHE A 470 -33.29 9.62 -16.22
N PRO A 471 -33.73 8.46 -15.77
CA PRO A 471 -34.87 8.33 -14.85
C PRO A 471 -34.50 8.76 -13.43
N VAL A 472 -35.51 9.00 -12.62
CA VAL A 472 -35.37 9.14 -11.15
C VAL A 472 -34.60 7.93 -10.60
N GLY A 473 -33.68 8.20 -9.69
CA GLY A 473 -32.83 7.17 -9.10
C GLY A 473 -31.49 6.94 -9.82
N THR A 474 -31.28 7.55 -10.99
CA THR A 474 -29.93 7.53 -11.62
C THR A 474 -28.91 8.14 -10.65
N TYR A 475 -27.80 7.43 -10.44
CA TYR A 475 -26.72 7.93 -9.61
C TYR A 475 -25.88 8.96 -10.37
N VAL A 476 -25.44 9.96 -9.63
CA VAL A 476 -24.57 11.04 -10.11
C VAL A 476 -23.33 11.08 -9.23
N VAL A 477 -22.16 10.99 -9.83
CA VAL A 477 -20.88 11.07 -9.12
C VAL A 477 -20.15 12.32 -9.59
N PRO A 478 -20.24 13.44 -8.85
CA PRO A 478 -19.53 14.66 -9.20
C PRO A 478 -18.03 14.45 -9.04
N THR A 479 -17.21 15.00 -9.95
CA THR A 479 -15.76 14.94 -9.84
C THR A 479 -15.18 16.07 -8.98
N ALA A 480 -15.98 17.11 -8.70
CA ALA A 480 -15.65 18.19 -7.78
C ALA A 480 -15.75 17.78 -6.31
N GLN A 481 -14.89 16.86 -5.90
CA GLN A 481 -14.80 16.36 -4.52
C GLN A 481 -13.34 15.99 -4.19
N PHE A 482 -12.98 15.87 -2.91
CA PHE A 482 -11.61 15.55 -2.49
C PHE A 482 -11.09 14.23 -3.10
N LEU A 483 -11.97 13.26 -3.29
CA LEU A 483 -11.67 11.98 -3.95
C LEU A 483 -12.00 11.97 -5.45
N GLY A 484 -12.10 13.15 -6.08
CA GLY A 484 -12.48 13.27 -7.48
C GLY A 484 -11.53 12.58 -8.46
N ARG A 485 -10.22 12.50 -8.15
CA ARG A 485 -9.24 11.75 -8.96
C ARG A 485 -9.49 10.24 -8.85
N LEU A 486 -9.72 9.73 -7.65
CA LEU A 486 -10.06 8.33 -7.44
C LEU A 486 -11.40 7.97 -8.08
N ALA A 487 -12.43 8.81 -7.90
CA ALA A 487 -13.73 8.60 -8.51
C ALA A 487 -13.66 8.53 -10.05
N ALA A 488 -12.88 9.42 -10.66
CA ALA A 488 -12.66 9.42 -12.09
C ALA A 488 -11.93 8.13 -12.54
N HIS A 489 -10.84 7.75 -11.87
CA HIS A 489 -10.11 6.52 -12.19
C HIS A 489 -11.00 5.28 -12.08
N MET A 490 -11.84 5.19 -11.04
CA MET A 490 -12.76 4.07 -10.85
C MET A 490 -13.93 4.04 -11.83
N LEU A 491 -14.23 5.13 -12.51
CA LEU A 491 -15.38 5.24 -13.44
C LEU A 491 -14.98 5.36 -14.91
N GLU A 492 -13.71 5.47 -15.21
CA GLU A 492 -13.22 5.36 -16.60
C GLU A 492 -13.08 3.88 -16.99
N PRO A 493 -13.86 3.38 -17.95
CA PRO A 493 -13.91 1.94 -18.27
C PRO A 493 -12.61 1.40 -18.89
N GLU A 494 -11.68 2.26 -19.27
CA GLU A 494 -10.38 1.91 -19.84
C GLU A 494 -9.24 1.94 -18.81
N SER A 495 -9.48 2.39 -17.57
CA SER A 495 -8.47 2.38 -16.50
C SER A 495 -8.26 0.96 -15.94
N ASP A 496 -7.14 0.75 -15.24
CA ASP A 496 -6.75 -0.57 -14.73
C ASP A 496 -7.60 -1.05 -13.54
N ASP A 497 -8.26 -0.14 -12.81
CA ASP A 497 -8.88 -0.41 -11.52
C ASP A 497 -10.33 0.09 -11.44
N ASN A 498 -11.05 0.07 -12.56
CA ASN A 498 -12.41 0.60 -12.62
C ASN A 498 -13.49 -0.40 -12.15
N VAL A 499 -14.70 0.11 -11.90
CA VAL A 499 -15.86 -0.69 -11.42
C VAL A 499 -16.32 -1.76 -12.42
N VAL A 500 -16.05 -1.58 -13.72
CA VAL A 500 -16.32 -2.61 -14.74
C VAL A 500 -15.29 -3.72 -14.64
N TYR A 501 -14.00 -3.36 -14.58
CA TYR A 501 -12.90 -4.32 -14.44
C TYR A 501 -13.12 -5.25 -13.23
N TRP A 502 -13.58 -4.71 -12.11
CA TRP A 502 -13.85 -5.47 -10.89
C TRP A 502 -15.27 -6.09 -10.84
N ASN A 503 -15.89 -6.39 -11.99
CA ASN A 503 -17.17 -7.10 -12.14
C ASN A 503 -18.37 -6.44 -11.44
N ARG A 504 -18.29 -5.14 -11.07
CA ARG A 504 -19.41 -4.44 -10.39
C ARG A 504 -20.48 -3.95 -11.36
N MET A 505 -20.22 -4.09 -12.68
CA MET A 505 -21.11 -3.61 -13.76
C MET A 505 -21.46 -4.68 -14.79
N ASP A 506 -21.08 -5.94 -14.59
CA ASP A 506 -21.24 -7.02 -15.59
C ASP A 506 -22.68 -7.21 -16.05
N ALA A 507 -23.65 -7.12 -15.11
CA ALA A 507 -25.08 -7.23 -15.43
C ALA A 507 -25.58 -6.12 -16.38
N TRP A 508 -24.84 -5.03 -16.50
CA TRP A 508 -25.21 -3.84 -17.27
C TRP A 508 -24.48 -3.74 -18.60
N LEU A 509 -23.43 -4.55 -18.81
CA LEU A 509 -22.68 -4.53 -20.04
C LEU A 509 -23.49 -5.08 -21.18
N PRO A 510 -23.46 -4.44 -22.35
CA PRO A 510 -24.11 -4.96 -23.52
C PRO A 510 -23.44 -6.26 -23.95
N ARG A 511 -24.25 -7.22 -24.38
CA ARG A 511 -23.69 -8.40 -25.04
C ARG A 511 -23.06 -7.97 -26.35
N PRO A 512 -21.81 -8.41 -26.66
CA PRO A 512 -21.18 -8.15 -27.94
C PRO A 512 -22.13 -8.58 -29.06
N ARG A 513 -22.36 -7.70 -30.02
CA ARG A 513 -23.08 -8.09 -31.25
C ARG A 513 -22.06 -8.77 -32.16
N PRO A 514 -22.37 -9.94 -32.72
CA PRO A 514 -21.53 -10.52 -33.76
C PRO A 514 -21.33 -9.51 -34.90
N GLU A 515 -20.12 -9.42 -35.41
CA GLU A 515 -19.87 -8.64 -36.62
C GLU A 515 -20.74 -9.18 -37.78
N GLY A 516 -21.44 -8.30 -38.46
CA GLY A 516 -22.31 -8.62 -39.59
C GLY A 516 -23.79 -8.41 -39.30
N GLU A 517 -24.60 -8.85 -40.25
CA GLU A 517 -26.05 -8.80 -40.08
C GLU A 517 -26.52 -9.67 -38.91
N PRO A 518 -27.46 -9.20 -38.05
CA PRO A 518 -27.94 -10.00 -36.94
C PRO A 518 -28.44 -11.37 -37.39
N GLU A 519 -27.94 -12.45 -36.79
CA GLU A 519 -28.52 -13.78 -36.96
C GLU A 519 -29.94 -13.76 -36.38
N LEU A 520 -30.90 -14.09 -37.23
CA LEU A 520 -32.27 -14.19 -36.80
C LEU A 520 -32.52 -15.55 -36.11
N PRO A 521 -33.38 -15.61 -35.09
CA PRO A 521 -33.81 -16.86 -34.49
C PRO A 521 -34.31 -17.85 -35.55
N PRO A 522 -34.13 -19.16 -35.35
CA PRO A 522 -34.65 -20.17 -36.26
C PRO A 522 -36.14 -19.97 -36.54
N GLY A 523 -36.50 -19.94 -37.83
CA GLY A 523 -37.87 -19.78 -38.31
C GLY A 523 -38.32 -18.32 -38.49
N TRP A 524 -37.47 -17.32 -38.28
CA TRP A 524 -37.76 -15.92 -38.60
C TRP A 524 -37.39 -15.64 -40.06
N ASP A 525 -38.35 -15.11 -40.82
CA ASP A 525 -38.12 -14.67 -42.20
C ASP A 525 -37.76 -13.18 -42.21
N ARG A 526 -36.58 -12.85 -42.74
CA ARG A 526 -36.11 -11.45 -42.87
C ARG A 526 -37.07 -10.56 -43.64
N ASN A 527 -37.85 -11.14 -44.53
CA ASN A 527 -38.84 -10.41 -45.35
C ASN A 527 -40.18 -10.20 -44.63
N ASP A 528 -40.41 -10.82 -43.47
CA ASP A 528 -41.62 -10.58 -42.65
C ASP A 528 -41.61 -9.12 -42.17
N PRO A 529 -42.66 -8.34 -42.41
CA PRO A 529 -42.74 -6.94 -41.95
C PRO A 529 -42.55 -6.74 -40.44
N ARG A 530 -42.82 -7.78 -39.64
CA ARG A 530 -42.58 -7.74 -38.18
C ARG A 530 -41.07 -7.86 -37.86
N VAL A 531 -40.39 -8.72 -38.61
CA VAL A 531 -38.94 -8.90 -38.49
C VAL A 531 -38.20 -7.64 -39.00
N GLN A 532 -38.67 -7.07 -40.12
CA GLN A 532 -38.14 -5.79 -40.63
C GLN A 532 -38.27 -4.67 -39.58
N ARG A 533 -39.40 -4.48 -38.99
CA ARG A 533 -39.61 -3.50 -37.90
C ARG A 533 -38.77 -3.80 -36.65
N TYR A 534 -38.51 -5.08 -36.36
CA TYR A 534 -37.57 -5.44 -35.29
C TYR A 534 -36.14 -5.05 -35.63
N LEU A 535 -35.66 -5.35 -36.85
CA LEU A 535 -34.34 -4.97 -37.33
C LEU A 535 -34.16 -3.46 -37.40
N GLU A 536 -35.15 -2.73 -37.89
CA GLU A 536 -35.17 -1.26 -37.89
C GLU A 536 -35.05 -0.68 -36.48
N ARG A 537 -35.79 -1.24 -35.53
CA ARG A 537 -35.68 -0.82 -34.10
C ARG A 537 -34.27 -1.14 -33.54
N MET A 538 -33.72 -2.29 -33.86
CA MET A 538 -32.36 -2.67 -33.44
C MET A 538 -31.33 -1.72 -34.03
N ALA A 539 -31.47 -1.37 -35.31
CA ALA A 539 -30.59 -0.41 -35.99
C ALA A 539 -30.73 1.01 -35.39
N ALA A 540 -31.97 1.39 -35.05
CA ALA A 540 -32.22 2.72 -34.44
C ALA A 540 -31.73 2.86 -33.00
N GLN A 541 -31.39 1.76 -32.32
CA GLN A 541 -30.83 1.82 -30.95
C GLN A 541 -29.37 2.31 -30.90
N GLY A 542 -28.71 2.46 -32.04
CA GLY A 542 -27.30 2.82 -32.10
C GLY A 542 -26.35 1.73 -31.59
N PRO A 543 -25.05 1.99 -31.55
CA PRO A 543 -24.07 1.06 -31.02
C PRO A 543 -24.27 0.85 -29.51
N PRO A 544 -23.96 -0.34 -28.98
CA PRO A 544 -23.98 -0.59 -27.55
C PRO A 544 -22.97 0.31 -26.85
N VAL A 545 -23.34 0.87 -25.70
CA VAL A 545 -22.49 1.75 -24.91
C VAL A 545 -22.25 1.22 -23.52
N VAL A 546 -21.10 1.52 -22.93
CA VAL A 546 -20.83 1.27 -21.52
C VAL A 546 -21.82 2.11 -20.71
N PRO A 547 -22.49 1.53 -19.70
CA PRO A 547 -23.52 2.23 -18.94
C PRO A 547 -22.98 3.18 -17.87
N ILE A 548 -21.87 3.83 -18.17
CA ILE A 548 -21.27 4.93 -17.41
C ILE A 548 -21.16 6.10 -18.36
N PHE A 549 -21.90 7.18 -18.08
CA PHE A 549 -22.03 8.32 -18.96
C PHE A 549 -21.29 9.53 -18.37
N LYS A 550 -20.62 10.30 -19.22
CA LYS A 550 -19.86 11.50 -18.83
C LYS A 550 -20.68 12.75 -19.09
N LEU A 551 -21.04 13.48 -18.06
CA LEU A 551 -21.64 14.81 -18.19
C LEU A 551 -20.52 15.83 -18.20
N MET A 552 -20.23 16.37 -19.40
CA MET A 552 -19.09 17.24 -19.60
C MET A 552 -19.36 18.69 -19.18
N THR A 553 -20.62 19.14 -19.26
CA THR A 553 -20.97 20.54 -18.99
C THR A 553 -21.60 20.67 -17.60
N PRO A 554 -21.06 21.55 -16.74
CA PRO A 554 -21.66 21.84 -15.43
C PRO A 554 -23.08 22.39 -15.57
N ARG A 555 -24.00 21.84 -14.79
CA ARG A 555 -25.38 22.34 -14.69
C ARG A 555 -26.03 21.91 -13.38
N PRO A 556 -26.95 22.70 -12.82
CA PRO A 556 -27.76 22.25 -11.69
C PRO A 556 -28.55 20.99 -12.03
N LEU A 557 -28.45 19.98 -11.20
CA LEU A 557 -29.24 18.75 -11.28
C LEU A 557 -30.11 18.64 -10.04
N PRO A 558 -31.36 18.14 -10.17
CA PRO A 558 -32.23 17.85 -9.01
C PRO A 558 -31.74 16.57 -8.32
N THR A 559 -30.77 16.71 -7.42
CA THR A 559 -30.13 15.57 -6.74
C THR A 559 -30.30 15.63 -5.23
N ARG A 560 -30.05 14.51 -4.59
CA ARG A 560 -29.82 14.38 -3.14
C ARG A 560 -28.68 13.41 -2.89
N LEU A 561 -28.00 13.56 -1.75
CA LEU A 561 -26.95 12.64 -1.33
C LEU A 561 -27.49 11.23 -1.10
N VAL A 562 -26.75 10.23 -1.54
CA VAL A 562 -26.98 8.82 -1.20
C VAL A 562 -26.42 8.58 0.20
N ARG A 563 -27.32 8.36 1.18
CA ARG A 563 -26.91 8.05 2.57
C ARG A 563 -26.76 6.56 2.81
N GLU A 564 -27.60 5.74 2.16
CA GLU A 564 -27.58 4.27 2.20
C GLU A 564 -27.81 3.75 0.80
N VAL A 565 -27.10 2.68 0.43
CA VAL A 565 -27.38 1.91 -0.79
C VAL A 565 -28.34 0.80 -0.38
N ARG A 566 -29.57 0.81 -0.92
CA ARG A 566 -30.61 -0.19 -0.65
C ARG A 566 -30.79 -1.11 -1.84
#